data_079099d0885ab67d361ff5d05e64cc79
#
_entry.id   079099d0885ab67d361ff5d05e64cc79
#
_cell.length_a   1.000
_cell.length_b   1.000
_cell.length_c   1.000
_cell.angle_alpha   90.00
_cell.angle_beta   90.00
_cell.angle_gamma   90.00
#
_symmetry.space_group_name_H-M   'P 1'
#
loop_
_entity.id
_entity.type
_entity.pdbx_description
1 polymer ?
#
loop_
_entity_poly.entity_id
_entity_poly.type
_entity_poly.pdbx_seq_one_letter_code
_entity_poly.pdbx_strand_id
1 'polypeptide(L)'
;MRGFRPVVIAALAALYLAGCSSTPKTSKTADSTTQKVDADEQVLKQDPLERNYDPHVIMKRAESFFEKDDYAEAGVEYQHFLDLHKTHMLAPYAQYRLGLSYFKQASTMDRDPEPVRKSMEGMEKLLKEYPGSTYESDARGRIKECREHLASYELYVGKHYYRQTAYLAALHRFEGLMKHYPDSEAFSEASYYLARTYADLGANDRAIEYLTQLLKQHPKKDKATHDSQVLLAKLTRRPVKEIVASSSPSTSKLPLPLPNGKAASSQIPAFLPSSELGLPPVITCGLNVSC
;
A
#
# COMPACT_ATOMS: atom_id res chain seq x y z
N MET A 1 -2.47 19.99 56.86
CA MET A 1 -1.43 20.16 57.90
C MET A 1 -0.09 20.14 57.21
N ARG A 2 0.51 21.32 57.11
CA ARG A 2 1.86 21.68 57.63
C ARG A 2 2.97 20.89 56.94
N GLY A 3 4.00 21.44 56.32
CA GLY A 3 4.60 22.76 56.32
C GLY A 3 5.84 22.65 55.47
N PHE A 4 6.13 23.65 54.68
CA PHE A 4 7.13 24.68 54.91
C PHE A 4 8.52 24.14 55.33
N ARG A 5 9.59 24.40 54.63
CA ARG A 5 10.21 25.72 54.44
C ARG A 5 11.46 25.65 53.56
N PRO A 6 11.88 26.77 53.07
CA PRO A 6 12.84 26.98 51.98
C PRO A 6 14.22 27.49 52.48
N VAL A 7 15.03 27.97 51.53
CA VAL A 7 16.08 29.00 51.70
C VAL A 7 17.46 28.52 52.14
N VAL A 8 18.44 28.83 51.35
CA VAL A 8 19.62 29.70 51.58
C VAL A 8 20.38 29.71 50.25
N ILE A 9 20.33 30.70 49.41
CA ILE A 9 20.87 32.07 49.35
C ILE A 9 22.39 32.12 49.55
N ALA A 10 22.95 32.78 48.55
CA ALA A 10 24.08 33.68 48.50
C ALA A 10 25.46 33.06 48.29
N ALA A 11 26.03 33.34 47.15
CA ALA A 11 26.87 34.52 46.84
C ALA A 11 28.30 34.35 47.34
N LEU A 12 29.18 34.31 46.39
CA LEU A 12 30.40 35.11 46.48
C LEU A 12 30.95 35.36 45.10
N ALA A 13 30.99 36.62 44.82
CA ALA A 13 31.51 37.27 43.65
C ALA A 13 33.02 37.46 43.77
N ALA A 14 33.58 37.65 42.62
CA ALA A 14 34.65 38.64 42.33
C ALA A 14 36.11 38.21 42.34
N LEU A 15 36.70 38.67 41.26
CA LEU A 15 38.06 39.10 41.04
C LEU A 15 39.10 37.98 40.75
N TYR A 16 39.69 37.98 39.56
CA TYR A 16 40.80 38.88 39.23
C TYR A 16 41.02 38.96 37.71
N LEU A 17 41.08 40.17 37.24
CA LEU A 17 41.68 40.60 35.97
C LEU A 17 43.21 40.49 36.08
N ALA A 18 43.81 40.28 34.98
CA ALA A 18 45.11 40.79 34.50
C ALA A 18 46.11 39.73 34.06
N GLY A 19 46.63 39.93 32.88
CA GLY A 19 47.91 39.37 32.51
C GLY A 19 48.13 39.22 31.00
N CYS A 20 48.32 40.35 30.30
CA CYS A 20 49.31 40.62 29.24
C CYS A 20 49.77 39.49 28.32
N SER A 21 49.44 39.68 27.04
CA SER A 21 50.41 39.89 25.93
C SER A 21 51.77 39.22 26.05
N SER A 22 52.00 38.28 25.14
CA SER A 22 53.27 38.24 24.39
C SER A 22 53.14 37.25 23.22
N THR A 23 53.23 37.78 22.01
CA THR A 23 53.62 37.05 20.79
C THR A 23 55.07 36.62 20.89
N PRO A 24 55.43 35.45 20.40
CA PRO A 24 56.60 35.33 19.59
C PRO A 24 56.37 34.61 18.24
N LYS A 25 57.13 35.07 17.32
CA LYS A 25 57.31 34.73 15.92
C LYS A 25 57.62 33.24 15.68
N THR A 26 56.97 32.70 14.62
CA THR A 26 57.56 31.89 13.54
C THR A 26 58.47 30.72 13.92
N SER A 27 57.99 29.52 13.69
CA SER A 27 58.76 28.46 13.04
C SER A 27 57.82 27.58 12.19
N LYS A 28 58.15 27.50 10.92
CA LYS A 28 57.55 26.61 9.93
C LYS A 28 57.90 25.18 10.35
N THR A 29 56.90 24.42 10.71
CA THR A 29 56.96 22.97 10.67
C THR A 29 55.73 22.51 9.89
N ALA A 30 55.96 21.88 8.76
CA ALA A 30 54.95 21.27 7.97
C ALA A 30 54.39 20.11 8.80
N ASP A 31 53.23 20.33 9.40
CA ASP A 31 52.44 19.28 10.01
C ASP A 31 51.28 18.97 9.05
N SER A 32 51.39 17.81 8.45
CA SER A 32 50.35 17.22 7.62
C SER A 32 49.15 16.83 8.50
N THR A 33 48.44 17.84 8.96
CA THR A 33 47.11 17.63 9.54
C THR A 33 46.17 17.33 8.40
N THR A 34 45.97 16.04 8.16
CA THR A 34 44.84 15.56 7.38
C THR A 34 43.58 16.13 8.05
N GLN A 35 43.13 17.27 7.59
CA GLN A 35 41.79 17.74 7.92
C GLN A 35 40.82 16.66 7.49
N LYS A 36 40.24 15.93 8.42
CA LYS A 36 38.97 15.29 8.22
C LYS A 36 37.98 16.42 7.93
N VAL A 37 37.89 16.81 6.68
CA VAL A 37 36.80 17.65 6.21
C VAL A 37 35.56 16.76 6.37
N ASP A 38 34.71 17.13 7.29
CA ASP A 38 33.45 16.41 7.48
C ASP A 38 32.74 16.31 6.12
N ALA A 39 32.41 15.10 5.71
CA ALA A 39 31.76 14.84 4.42
C ALA A 39 30.50 15.71 4.22
N ASP A 40 29.83 16.04 5.33
CA ASP A 40 28.67 16.95 5.36
C ASP A 40 29.03 18.40 4.97
N GLU A 41 30.23 18.90 5.28
CA GLU A 41 30.65 20.27 4.92
C GLU A 41 31.06 20.39 3.45
N GLN A 42 31.58 19.31 2.84
CA GLN A 42 31.86 19.28 1.41
C GLN A 42 30.58 19.28 0.57
N VAL A 43 29.55 18.54 1.03
CA VAL A 43 28.22 18.49 0.36
C VAL A 43 27.53 19.86 0.38
N LEU A 44 27.73 20.66 1.44
CA LEU A 44 27.15 22.00 1.54
C LEU A 44 27.82 23.03 0.60
N LYS A 45 29.03 22.74 0.10
CA LYS A 45 29.78 23.62 -0.84
C LYS A 45 29.51 23.28 -2.31
N GLN A 46 28.80 22.19 -2.61
CA GLN A 46 28.47 21.82 -3.99
C GLN A 46 27.39 22.73 -4.58
N ASP A 47 27.41 22.84 -5.92
CA ASP A 47 26.39 23.57 -6.68
C ASP A 47 24.98 23.00 -6.30
N PRO A 48 23.97 23.86 -6.08
CA PRO A 48 22.60 23.42 -5.81
C PRO A 48 22.04 22.42 -6.84
N LEU A 49 22.51 22.49 -8.08
CA LEU A 49 22.15 21.53 -9.13
C LEU A 49 22.81 20.16 -8.89
N GLU A 50 24.10 20.11 -8.56
CA GLU A 50 24.82 18.85 -8.29
C GLU A 50 24.25 18.13 -7.07
N ARG A 51 23.80 18.86 -6.06
CA ARG A 51 23.18 18.30 -4.84
C ARG A 51 21.91 17.51 -5.12
N ASN A 52 21.15 17.86 -6.16
CA ASN A 52 19.94 17.12 -6.54
C ASN A 52 20.26 15.77 -7.20
N TYR A 53 21.50 15.54 -7.62
CA TYR A 53 21.94 14.30 -8.25
C TYR A 53 22.82 13.44 -7.33
N ASP A 54 23.24 13.96 -6.17
CA ASP A 54 24.05 13.20 -5.22
C ASP A 54 23.20 12.15 -4.49
N PRO A 55 23.57 10.85 -4.57
CA PRO A 55 22.79 9.76 -3.98
C PRO A 55 22.61 9.89 -2.45
N HIS A 56 23.64 10.41 -1.74
CA HIS A 56 23.55 10.57 -0.29
C HIS A 56 22.63 11.72 0.11
N VAL A 57 22.60 12.79 -0.65
CA VAL A 57 21.74 13.95 -0.41
C VAL A 57 20.27 13.56 -0.65
N ILE A 58 19.99 12.89 -1.77
CA ILE A 58 18.64 12.42 -2.08
C ILE A 58 18.15 11.46 -1.00
N MET A 59 18.99 10.48 -0.63
CA MET A 59 18.63 9.50 0.40
C MET A 59 18.38 10.16 1.76
N LYS A 60 19.23 11.06 2.21
CA LYS A 60 19.07 11.80 3.47
C LYS A 60 17.76 12.60 3.50
N ARG A 61 17.41 13.23 2.37
CA ARG A 61 16.15 13.97 2.22
C ARG A 61 14.94 13.02 2.27
N ALA A 62 15.00 11.89 1.57
CA ALA A 62 13.96 10.87 1.59
C ALA A 62 13.72 10.34 3.02
N GLU A 63 14.79 10.01 3.75
CA GLU A 63 14.71 9.55 5.14
C GLU A 63 14.13 10.65 6.05
N SER A 64 14.52 11.91 5.87
CA SER A 64 13.99 13.02 6.66
C SER A 64 12.47 13.19 6.50
N PHE A 65 11.93 13.01 5.27
CA PHE A 65 10.49 13.01 5.05
C PHE A 65 9.82 11.79 5.70
N PHE A 66 10.44 10.61 5.56
CA PHE A 66 9.88 9.39 6.12
C PHE A 66 9.80 9.43 7.66
N GLU A 67 10.81 9.99 8.33
CA GLU A 67 10.85 10.17 9.79
C GLU A 67 9.81 11.17 10.31
N LYS A 68 9.35 12.08 9.46
CA LYS A 68 8.29 13.05 9.76
C LYS A 68 6.89 12.53 9.42
N ASP A 69 6.79 11.27 9.01
CA ASP A 69 5.55 10.66 8.49
C ASP A 69 5.02 11.30 7.19
N ASP A 70 5.85 12.11 6.50
CA ASP A 70 5.55 12.70 5.20
C ASP A 70 5.81 11.65 4.10
N TYR A 71 5.02 10.57 4.11
CA TYR A 71 5.27 9.38 3.28
C TYR A 71 5.10 9.62 1.78
N ALA A 72 4.29 10.59 1.38
CA ALA A 72 4.11 10.94 -0.02
C ALA A 72 5.39 11.56 -0.59
N GLU A 73 5.95 12.54 0.11
CA GLU A 73 7.19 13.22 -0.23
C GLU A 73 8.39 12.27 -0.16
N ALA A 74 8.43 11.43 0.89
CA ALA A 74 9.44 10.37 1.00
C ALA A 74 9.41 9.44 -0.22
N GLY A 75 8.22 9.04 -0.66
CA GLY A 75 8.04 8.20 -1.86
C GLY A 75 8.59 8.86 -3.12
N VAL A 76 8.37 10.15 -3.32
CA VAL A 76 8.90 10.91 -4.46
C VAL A 76 10.43 10.90 -4.44
N GLU A 77 11.04 11.14 -3.29
CA GLU A 77 12.50 11.17 -3.16
C GLU A 77 13.15 9.79 -3.33
N TYR A 78 12.55 8.72 -2.79
CA TYR A 78 13.04 7.36 -3.05
C TYR A 78 12.91 6.98 -4.52
N GLN A 79 11.81 7.37 -5.18
CA GLN A 79 11.65 7.15 -6.62
C GLN A 79 12.71 7.94 -7.41
N HIS A 80 12.95 9.21 -7.06
CA HIS A 80 14.00 10.04 -7.67
C HIS A 80 15.37 9.39 -7.54
N PHE A 81 15.71 8.86 -6.34
CA PHE A 81 16.94 8.10 -6.13
C PHE A 81 17.04 6.91 -7.09
N LEU A 82 15.97 6.12 -7.20
CA LEU A 82 15.95 4.93 -8.04
C LEU A 82 16.06 5.25 -9.54
N ASP A 83 15.50 6.38 -9.97
CA ASP A 83 15.56 6.80 -11.37
C ASP A 83 16.98 7.18 -11.80
N LEU A 84 17.74 7.78 -10.90
CA LEU A 84 19.11 8.21 -11.16
C LEU A 84 20.15 7.12 -10.83
N HIS A 85 19.93 6.32 -9.81
CA HIS A 85 20.96 5.47 -9.19
C HIS A 85 20.52 3.99 -9.03
N LYS A 86 19.91 3.39 -10.06
CA LYS A 86 19.40 2.00 -10.03
C LYS A 86 20.43 0.94 -9.63
N THR A 87 21.70 1.16 -9.94
CA THR A 87 22.78 0.20 -9.67
C THR A 87 23.57 0.53 -8.40
N HIS A 88 23.17 1.57 -7.68
CA HIS A 88 23.84 1.96 -6.45
C HIS A 88 23.59 0.93 -5.33
N MET A 89 24.55 0.76 -4.42
CA MET A 89 24.44 -0.21 -3.32
C MET A 89 23.22 0.00 -2.42
N LEU A 90 22.70 1.22 -2.34
CA LEU A 90 21.50 1.57 -1.59
C LEU A 90 20.20 1.41 -2.40
N ALA A 91 20.25 1.02 -3.67
CA ALA A 91 19.05 0.91 -4.49
C ALA A 91 18.04 -0.14 -3.98
N PRO A 92 18.45 -1.32 -3.48
CA PRO A 92 17.52 -2.25 -2.85
C PRO A 92 16.83 -1.66 -1.61
N TYR A 93 17.57 -0.90 -0.81
CA TYR A 93 17.01 -0.18 0.34
C TYR A 93 16.00 0.88 -0.08
N ALA A 94 16.36 1.72 -1.06
CA ALA A 94 15.47 2.75 -1.58
C ALA A 94 14.17 2.13 -2.14
N GLN A 95 14.26 1.01 -2.88
CA GLN A 95 13.10 0.32 -3.42
C GLN A 95 12.19 -0.24 -2.31
N TYR A 96 12.79 -0.80 -1.24
CA TYR A 96 12.05 -1.24 -0.06
C TYR A 96 11.34 -0.09 0.63
N ARG A 97 12.05 1.03 0.87
CA ARG A 97 11.50 2.22 1.53
C ARG A 97 10.41 2.90 0.70
N LEU A 98 10.55 2.91 -0.63
CA LEU A 98 9.50 3.37 -1.54
C LEU A 98 8.22 2.56 -1.37
N GLY A 99 8.32 1.23 -1.41
CA GLY A 99 7.16 0.36 -1.19
C GLY A 99 6.55 0.55 0.21
N LEU A 100 7.39 0.73 1.23
CA LEU A 100 6.93 0.99 2.59
C LEU A 100 6.25 2.36 2.73
N SER A 101 6.75 3.38 2.03
CA SER A 101 6.12 4.71 1.98
C SER A 101 4.71 4.64 1.42
N TYR A 102 4.50 3.91 0.33
CA TYR A 102 3.15 3.68 -0.19
C TYR A 102 2.26 2.92 0.80
N PHE A 103 2.80 1.90 1.47
CA PHE A 103 2.02 1.17 2.48
C PHE A 103 1.56 2.05 3.64
N LYS A 104 2.44 2.93 4.09
CA LYS A 104 2.16 3.88 5.18
C LYS A 104 1.14 4.97 4.79
N GLN A 105 1.00 5.28 3.50
CA GLN A 105 -0.05 6.18 3.00
C GLN A 105 -1.44 5.53 3.03
N ALA A 106 -1.51 4.18 3.05
CA ALA A 106 -2.78 3.48 3.16
C ALA A 106 -3.42 3.79 4.53
N SER A 107 -4.62 4.30 4.50
CA SER A 107 -5.38 4.67 5.69
C SER A 107 -6.18 3.45 6.21
N THR A 108 -7.47 3.44 5.96
CA THR A 108 -8.41 2.39 6.42
C THR A 108 -8.88 1.55 5.24
N MET A 109 -9.39 0.32 5.51
CA MET A 109 -9.84 -0.63 4.47
C MET A 109 -10.97 -0.12 3.58
N ASP A 110 -11.70 0.90 4.01
CA ASP A 110 -12.84 1.48 3.30
C ASP A 110 -12.46 2.61 2.34
N ARG A 111 -11.18 2.95 2.29
CA ARG A 111 -10.64 4.01 1.43
C ARG A 111 -9.96 3.43 0.18
N ASP A 112 -9.34 4.33 -0.58
CA ASP A 112 -8.65 4.02 -1.82
C ASP A 112 -7.58 2.92 -1.62
N PRO A 113 -7.66 1.77 -2.32
CA PRO A 113 -6.68 0.70 -2.24
C PRO A 113 -5.41 0.97 -3.07
N GLU A 114 -5.36 2.08 -3.80
CA GLU A 114 -4.25 2.38 -4.73
C GLU A 114 -2.88 2.46 -4.04
N PRO A 115 -2.73 3.08 -2.86
CA PRO A 115 -1.44 3.05 -2.16
C PRO A 115 -0.98 1.64 -1.80
N VAL A 116 -1.91 0.74 -1.44
CA VAL A 116 -1.58 -0.66 -1.14
C VAL A 116 -1.13 -1.40 -2.40
N ARG A 117 -1.76 -1.15 -3.57
CA ARG A 117 -1.33 -1.73 -4.85
C ARG A 117 0.07 -1.27 -5.22
N LYS A 118 0.35 0.04 -5.13
CA LYS A 118 1.68 0.60 -5.38
C LYS A 118 2.74 0.03 -4.44
N SER A 119 2.38 -0.17 -3.17
CA SER A 119 3.26 -0.84 -2.22
C SER A 119 3.59 -2.27 -2.67
N MET A 120 2.58 -3.06 -3.02
CA MET A 120 2.76 -4.44 -3.49
C MET A 120 3.64 -4.49 -4.74
N GLU A 121 3.34 -3.67 -5.74
CA GLU A 121 4.14 -3.55 -6.97
C GLU A 121 5.59 -3.13 -6.68
N GLY A 122 5.79 -2.18 -5.76
CA GLY A 122 7.12 -1.75 -5.33
C GLY A 122 7.93 -2.87 -4.68
N MET A 123 7.28 -3.71 -3.86
CA MET A 123 7.91 -4.88 -3.22
C MET A 123 8.18 -6.00 -4.23
N GLU A 124 7.26 -6.25 -5.18
CA GLU A 124 7.47 -7.22 -6.27
C GLU A 124 8.63 -6.79 -7.18
N LYS A 125 8.73 -5.49 -7.47
CA LYS A 125 9.86 -4.92 -8.22
C LYS A 125 11.18 -5.11 -7.49
N LEU A 126 11.22 -4.95 -6.15
CA LEU A 126 12.40 -5.25 -5.35
C LEU A 126 12.86 -6.70 -5.53
N LEU A 127 11.92 -7.65 -5.41
CA LEU A 127 12.24 -9.08 -5.57
C LEU A 127 12.76 -9.42 -6.97
N LYS A 128 12.27 -8.71 -7.99
CA LYS A 128 12.64 -8.94 -9.39
C LYS A 128 13.98 -8.29 -9.77
N GLU A 129 14.19 -7.04 -9.36
CA GLU A 129 15.36 -6.25 -9.79
C GLU A 129 16.56 -6.44 -8.86
N TYR A 130 16.32 -6.78 -7.58
CA TYR A 130 17.37 -6.93 -6.56
C TYR A 130 17.27 -8.28 -5.83
N PRO A 131 17.37 -9.41 -6.55
CA PRO A 131 17.29 -10.74 -5.95
C PRO A 131 18.44 -10.96 -4.97
N GLY A 132 18.16 -11.62 -3.84
CA GLY A 132 19.14 -11.89 -2.78
C GLY A 132 19.48 -10.68 -1.91
N SER A 133 18.72 -9.58 -2.01
CA SER A 133 18.88 -8.44 -1.11
C SER A 133 18.48 -8.79 0.32
N THR A 134 19.04 -8.10 1.30
CA THR A 134 18.68 -8.26 2.73
C THR A 134 17.22 -7.98 3.02
N TYR A 135 16.53 -7.24 2.12
CA TYR A 135 15.13 -6.85 2.25
C TYR A 135 14.14 -7.84 1.62
N GLU A 136 14.63 -8.94 1.03
CA GLU A 136 13.79 -9.90 0.32
C GLU A 136 12.74 -10.55 1.25
N SER A 137 13.14 -10.97 2.45
CA SER A 137 12.23 -11.58 3.43
C SER A 137 11.12 -10.63 3.84
N ASP A 138 11.48 -9.37 4.14
CA ASP A 138 10.54 -8.34 4.57
C ASP A 138 9.60 -7.94 3.44
N ALA A 139 10.11 -7.85 2.21
CA ALA A 139 9.30 -7.58 1.02
C ALA A 139 8.25 -8.67 0.78
N ARG A 140 8.62 -9.96 0.91
CA ARG A 140 7.67 -11.08 0.80
C ARG A 140 6.59 -11.01 1.88
N GLY A 141 6.96 -10.69 3.13
CA GLY A 141 6.02 -10.46 4.22
C GLY A 141 5.06 -9.32 3.91
N ARG A 142 5.58 -8.20 3.40
CA ARG A 142 4.78 -7.02 3.05
C ARG A 142 3.83 -7.29 1.88
N ILE A 143 4.27 -8.03 0.86
CA ILE A 143 3.39 -8.46 -0.25
C ILE A 143 2.19 -9.24 0.30
N LYS A 144 2.42 -10.17 1.24
CA LYS A 144 1.34 -10.91 1.88
C LYS A 144 0.36 -9.99 2.60
N GLU A 145 0.86 -9.03 3.39
CA GLU A 145 0.00 -8.05 4.07
C GLU A 145 -0.80 -7.19 3.08
N CYS A 146 -0.16 -6.74 1.99
CA CYS A 146 -0.86 -6.00 0.94
C CYS A 146 -1.98 -6.84 0.30
N ARG A 147 -1.72 -8.12 0.02
CA ARG A 147 -2.74 -9.04 -0.53
C ARG A 147 -3.92 -9.21 0.42
N GLU A 148 -3.68 -9.39 1.72
CA GLU A 148 -4.74 -9.47 2.72
C GLU A 148 -5.55 -8.18 2.81
N HIS A 149 -4.89 -7.03 2.74
CA HIS A 149 -5.56 -5.73 2.74
C HIS A 149 -6.45 -5.55 1.51
N LEU A 150 -5.94 -5.87 0.31
CA LEU A 150 -6.70 -5.79 -0.94
C LEU A 150 -7.87 -6.78 -0.98
N ALA A 151 -7.69 -8.00 -0.47
CA ALA A 151 -8.77 -8.98 -0.34
C ALA A 151 -9.87 -8.48 0.61
N SER A 152 -9.48 -7.92 1.75
CA SER A 152 -10.42 -7.34 2.72
C SER A 152 -11.19 -6.14 2.13
N TYR A 153 -10.54 -5.32 1.32
CA TYR A 153 -11.19 -4.23 0.59
C TYR A 153 -12.23 -4.75 -0.40
N GLU A 154 -11.89 -5.76 -1.23
CA GLU A 154 -12.84 -6.36 -2.19
C GLU A 154 -14.05 -6.99 -1.45
N LEU A 155 -13.80 -7.65 -0.31
CA LEU A 155 -14.87 -8.17 0.54
C LEU A 155 -15.78 -7.06 1.07
N TYR A 156 -15.19 -5.97 1.58
CA TYR A 156 -15.93 -4.82 2.09
C TYR A 156 -16.84 -4.20 1.02
N VAL A 157 -16.27 -3.94 -0.16
CA VAL A 157 -17.02 -3.38 -1.30
C VAL A 157 -18.10 -4.34 -1.78
N GLY A 158 -17.79 -5.64 -1.89
CA GLY A 158 -18.76 -6.69 -2.26
C GLY A 158 -19.94 -6.74 -1.29
N LYS A 159 -19.68 -6.71 0.02
CA LYS A 159 -20.71 -6.67 1.07
C LYS A 159 -21.54 -5.38 1.01
N HIS A 160 -20.93 -4.26 0.64
CA HIS A 160 -21.63 -3.00 0.45
C HIS A 160 -22.65 -3.12 -0.69
N TYR A 161 -22.24 -3.60 -1.87
CA TYR A 161 -23.14 -3.82 -3.01
C TYR A 161 -24.23 -4.85 -2.69
N TYR A 162 -23.89 -5.92 -1.98
CA TYR A 162 -24.86 -6.92 -1.54
C TYR A 162 -25.98 -6.29 -0.68
N ARG A 163 -25.61 -5.44 0.32
CA ARG A 163 -26.59 -4.74 1.17
C ARG A 163 -27.49 -3.77 0.39
N GLN A 164 -26.99 -3.23 -0.71
CA GLN A 164 -27.76 -2.38 -1.63
C GLN A 164 -28.57 -3.18 -2.66
N THR A 165 -28.63 -4.51 -2.53
CA THR A 165 -29.30 -5.40 -3.50
C THR A 165 -28.73 -5.32 -4.93
N ALA A 166 -27.57 -4.69 -5.11
CA ALA A 166 -26.85 -4.64 -6.37
C ALA A 166 -26.07 -5.95 -6.60
N TYR A 167 -26.82 -7.05 -6.72
CA TYR A 167 -26.28 -8.41 -6.68
C TYR A 167 -25.23 -8.71 -7.75
N LEU A 168 -25.41 -8.21 -8.99
CA LEU A 168 -24.42 -8.42 -10.05
C LEU A 168 -23.07 -7.73 -9.75
N ALA A 169 -23.13 -6.54 -9.17
CA ALA A 169 -21.92 -5.85 -8.75
C ALA A 169 -21.23 -6.58 -7.58
N ALA A 170 -22.03 -7.10 -6.64
CA ALA A 170 -21.52 -7.90 -5.53
C ALA A 170 -20.85 -9.20 -6.02
N LEU A 171 -21.47 -9.93 -6.95
CA LEU A 171 -20.89 -11.13 -7.56
C LEU A 171 -19.52 -10.83 -8.16
N HIS A 172 -19.41 -9.78 -8.98
CA HIS A 172 -18.16 -9.41 -9.62
C HIS A 172 -17.04 -9.16 -8.61
N ARG A 173 -17.35 -8.51 -7.47
CA ARG A 173 -16.36 -8.26 -6.40
C ARG A 173 -15.93 -9.55 -5.70
N PHE A 174 -16.87 -10.39 -5.32
CA PHE A 174 -16.56 -11.67 -4.65
C PHE A 174 -15.82 -12.64 -5.57
N GLU A 175 -16.20 -12.74 -6.83
CA GLU A 175 -15.49 -13.56 -7.83
C GLU A 175 -14.07 -13.04 -8.08
N GLY A 176 -13.90 -11.71 -8.16
CA GLY A 176 -12.59 -11.05 -8.24
C GLY A 176 -11.70 -11.40 -7.06
N LEU A 177 -12.22 -11.31 -5.82
CA LEU A 177 -11.50 -11.68 -4.62
C LEU A 177 -11.05 -13.15 -4.68
N MET A 178 -11.97 -14.07 -4.96
CA MET A 178 -11.67 -15.50 -5.00
C MET A 178 -10.64 -15.87 -6.06
N LYS A 179 -10.63 -15.16 -7.18
CA LYS A 179 -9.68 -15.36 -8.27
C LYS A 179 -8.28 -14.83 -7.94
N HIS A 180 -8.18 -13.63 -7.37
CA HIS A 180 -6.90 -12.95 -7.17
C HIS A 180 -6.27 -13.21 -5.80
N TYR A 181 -7.10 -13.54 -4.79
CA TYR A 181 -6.67 -13.71 -3.40
C TYR A 181 -7.19 -15.02 -2.78
N PRO A 182 -6.93 -16.20 -3.41
CA PRO A 182 -7.46 -17.48 -2.95
C PRO A 182 -6.93 -17.89 -1.56
N ASP A 183 -5.76 -17.39 -1.18
CA ASP A 183 -5.09 -17.73 0.09
C ASP A 183 -5.43 -16.76 1.22
N SER A 184 -6.26 -15.73 0.96
CA SER A 184 -6.60 -14.71 1.96
C SER A 184 -7.55 -15.22 3.03
N GLU A 185 -7.51 -14.59 4.20
CA GLU A 185 -8.45 -14.86 5.28
C GLU A 185 -9.90 -14.48 4.88
N ALA A 186 -10.05 -13.49 3.99
CA ALA A 186 -11.33 -13.04 3.48
C ALA A 186 -12.01 -14.05 2.55
N PHE A 187 -11.31 -15.07 2.05
CA PHE A 187 -11.80 -16.02 1.07
C PHE A 187 -13.05 -16.77 1.53
N SER A 188 -13.06 -17.30 2.77
CA SER A 188 -14.21 -18.06 3.30
C SER A 188 -15.48 -17.20 3.37
N GLU A 189 -15.35 -15.96 3.85
CA GLU A 189 -16.48 -15.03 3.95
C GLU A 189 -16.95 -14.58 2.56
N ALA A 190 -16.04 -14.32 1.63
CA ALA A 190 -16.36 -13.98 0.25
C ALA A 190 -17.13 -15.11 -0.45
N SER A 191 -16.69 -16.36 -0.27
CA SER A 191 -17.36 -17.54 -0.82
C SER A 191 -18.79 -17.71 -0.27
N TYR A 192 -19.00 -17.46 1.01
CA TYR A 192 -20.31 -17.45 1.62
C TYR A 192 -21.22 -16.38 1.01
N TYR A 193 -20.74 -15.12 0.91
CA TYR A 193 -21.54 -14.06 0.32
C TYR A 193 -21.80 -14.26 -1.17
N LEU A 194 -20.83 -14.82 -1.89
CA LEU A 194 -21.01 -15.20 -3.30
C LEU A 194 -22.18 -16.20 -3.45
N ALA A 195 -22.13 -17.29 -2.69
CA ALA A 195 -23.18 -18.30 -2.72
C ALA A 195 -24.54 -17.74 -2.29
N ARG A 196 -24.56 -16.92 -1.26
CA ARG A 196 -25.77 -16.25 -0.79
C ARG A 196 -26.34 -15.32 -1.85
N THR A 197 -25.49 -14.57 -2.56
CA THR A 197 -25.92 -13.70 -3.64
C THR A 197 -26.54 -14.48 -4.80
N TYR A 198 -25.96 -15.66 -5.16
CA TYR A 198 -26.57 -16.55 -6.14
C TYR A 198 -27.94 -17.07 -5.68
N ALA A 199 -28.07 -17.44 -4.39
CA ALA A 199 -29.36 -17.89 -3.83
C ALA A 199 -30.44 -16.79 -3.86
N ASP A 200 -30.05 -15.54 -3.54
CA ASP A 200 -30.97 -14.38 -3.58
C ASP A 200 -31.36 -13.99 -5.01
N LEU A 201 -30.54 -14.34 -6.02
CA LEU A 201 -30.87 -14.26 -7.45
C LEU A 201 -31.70 -15.46 -7.96
N GLY A 202 -32.01 -16.44 -7.11
CA GLY A 202 -32.74 -17.65 -7.49
C GLY A 202 -31.89 -18.74 -8.15
N ALA A 203 -30.57 -18.54 -8.31
CA ALA A 203 -29.63 -19.50 -8.88
C ALA A 203 -29.15 -20.52 -7.82
N ASN A 204 -30.09 -21.25 -7.22
CA ASN A 204 -29.83 -22.15 -6.09
C ASN A 204 -28.80 -23.23 -6.40
N ASP A 205 -28.77 -23.77 -7.61
CA ASP A 205 -27.79 -24.80 -8.01
C ASP A 205 -26.35 -24.28 -7.93
N ARG A 206 -26.13 -23.06 -8.39
CA ARG A 206 -24.84 -22.42 -8.28
C ARG A 206 -24.45 -22.15 -6.82
N ALA A 207 -25.40 -21.67 -6.01
CA ALA A 207 -25.18 -21.46 -4.59
C ALA A 207 -24.75 -22.75 -3.88
N ILE A 208 -25.44 -23.87 -4.16
CA ILE A 208 -25.12 -25.19 -3.61
C ILE A 208 -23.71 -25.65 -4.03
N GLU A 209 -23.36 -25.46 -5.29
CA GLU A 209 -22.02 -25.80 -5.82
C GLU A 209 -20.91 -25.07 -5.06
N TYR A 210 -20.99 -23.74 -4.95
CA TYR A 210 -20.01 -22.94 -4.22
C TYR A 210 -19.92 -23.30 -2.74
N LEU A 211 -21.04 -23.47 -2.05
CA LEU A 211 -21.08 -23.85 -0.64
C LEU A 211 -20.46 -25.24 -0.41
N THR A 212 -20.79 -26.20 -1.27
CA THR A 212 -20.24 -27.55 -1.16
C THR A 212 -18.74 -27.56 -1.38
N GLN A 213 -18.26 -26.78 -2.35
CA GLN A 213 -16.84 -26.64 -2.65
C GLN A 213 -16.09 -25.97 -1.50
N LEU A 214 -16.61 -24.87 -0.95
CA LEU A 214 -16.05 -24.19 0.21
C LEU A 214 -15.88 -25.16 1.39
N LEU A 215 -16.93 -25.89 1.74
CA LEU A 215 -16.91 -26.82 2.89
C LEU A 215 -15.95 -27.99 2.71
N LYS A 216 -15.65 -28.38 1.45
CA LYS A 216 -14.66 -29.42 1.15
C LYS A 216 -13.22 -28.91 1.19
N GLN A 217 -12.97 -27.73 0.59
CA GLN A 217 -11.61 -27.22 0.40
C GLN A 217 -11.10 -26.44 1.61
N HIS A 218 -11.99 -25.78 2.35
CA HIS A 218 -11.64 -24.92 3.47
C HIS A 218 -12.43 -25.30 4.73
N PRO A 219 -12.09 -26.43 5.39
CA PRO A 219 -12.81 -26.91 6.58
C PRO A 219 -12.49 -26.10 7.86
N LYS A 220 -12.17 -24.81 7.72
CA LYS A 220 -11.94 -23.92 8.87
C LYS A 220 -13.24 -23.82 9.69
N LYS A 221 -13.11 -23.86 11.01
CA LYS A 221 -14.24 -23.66 11.93
C LYS A 221 -14.44 -22.17 12.21
N ASP A 222 -14.70 -21.38 11.18
CA ASP A 222 -15.01 -19.98 11.28
C ASP A 222 -16.54 -19.73 11.13
N LYS A 223 -16.95 -18.50 11.39
CA LYS A 223 -18.35 -18.08 11.28
C LYS A 223 -18.87 -18.27 9.85
N ALA A 224 -18.07 -17.93 8.84
CA ALA A 224 -18.46 -18.04 7.43
C ALA A 224 -18.74 -19.49 7.03
N THR A 225 -17.92 -20.43 7.50
CA THR A 225 -18.13 -21.86 7.28
C THR A 225 -19.40 -22.35 7.97
N HIS A 226 -19.66 -21.89 9.22
CA HIS A 226 -20.91 -22.23 9.91
C HIS A 226 -22.14 -21.69 9.15
N ASP A 227 -22.13 -20.41 8.78
CA ASP A 227 -23.23 -19.78 8.04
C ASP A 227 -23.43 -20.46 6.68
N SER A 228 -22.35 -20.92 6.04
CA SER A 228 -22.38 -21.69 4.79
C SER A 228 -23.09 -23.04 4.97
N GLN A 229 -22.83 -23.74 6.07
CA GLN A 229 -23.51 -25.00 6.40
C GLN A 229 -25.02 -24.80 6.59
N VAL A 230 -25.39 -23.73 7.31
CA VAL A 230 -26.80 -23.38 7.54
C VAL A 230 -27.49 -23.05 6.22
N LEU A 231 -26.86 -22.26 5.35
CA LEU A 231 -27.41 -21.91 4.05
C LEU A 231 -27.56 -23.13 3.15
N LEU A 232 -26.53 -23.99 3.09
CA LEU A 232 -26.58 -25.24 2.31
C LEU A 232 -27.71 -26.14 2.75
N ALA A 233 -27.88 -26.37 4.05
CA ALA A 233 -29.00 -27.17 4.60
C ALA A 233 -30.36 -26.58 4.25
N LYS A 234 -30.50 -25.23 4.28
CA LYS A 234 -31.72 -24.52 3.90
C LYS A 234 -32.07 -24.72 2.42
N LEU A 235 -31.05 -24.60 1.51
CA LEU A 235 -31.27 -24.72 0.07
C LEU A 235 -31.61 -26.17 -0.36
N THR A 236 -30.99 -27.16 0.26
CA THR A 236 -31.12 -28.57 -0.12
C THR A 236 -32.19 -29.32 0.66
N ARG A 237 -32.62 -28.74 1.79
CA ARG A 237 -33.53 -29.43 2.77
C ARG A 237 -32.95 -30.75 3.29
N ARG A 238 -31.63 -30.95 3.25
CA ARG A 238 -30.92 -32.17 3.68
C ARG A 238 -29.80 -31.81 4.67
N PRO A 239 -29.38 -32.73 5.54
CA PRO A 239 -28.27 -32.52 6.44
C PRO A 239 -26.95 -32.43 5.65
N VAL A 240 -26.10 -31.46 6.02
CA VAL A 240 -24.84 -31.13 5.33
C VAL A 240 -23.91 -32.32 5.17
N LYS A 241 -23.85 -33.23 6.17
CA LYS A 241 -22.97 -34.42 6.13
C LYS A 241 -23.28 -35.32 4.94
N GLU A 242 -24.53 -35.47 4.57
CA GLU A 242 -24.97 -36.31 3.45
C GLU A 242 -24.61 -35.69 2.11
N ILE A 243 -24.74 -34.36 1.99
CA ILE A 243 -24.43 -33.62 0.76
C ILE A 243 -22.94 -33.62 0.45
N VAL A 244 -22.10 -33.33 1.46
CA VAL A 244 -20.66 -33.31 1.32
C VAL A 244 -20.10 -34.71 1.00
N ALA A 245 -20.67 -35.74 1.56
CA ALA A 245 -20.28 -37.13 1.31
C ALA A 245 -20.68 -37.65 -0.09
N SER A 246 -21.85 -37.23 -0.62
CA SER A 246 -22.36 -37.65 -1.92
C SER A 246 -21.78 -36.93 -3.12
N SER A 247 -21.14 -35.77 -2.91
CA SER A 247 -20.48 -35.04 -3.98
C SER A 247 -19.12 -35.68 -4.30
N SER A 248 -19.04 -36.39 -5.42
CA SER A 248 -17.79 -36.96 -5.95
C SER A 248 -16.68 -35.90 -6.01
N PRO A 249 -15.40 -36.26 -5.81
CA PRO A 249 -14.30 -35.34 -6.03
C PRO A 249 -14.20 -35.07 -7.53
N SER A 250 -14.98 -34.12 -8.02
CA SER A 250 -14.71 -33.57 -9.34
C SER A 250 -13.45 -32.74 -9.25
N THR A 251 -12.46 -33.10 -10.05
CA THR A 251 -11.18 -32.41 -10.27
C THR A 251 -11.39 -31.03 -10.92
N SER A 252 -12.52 -30.40 -10.73
CA SER A 252 -12.76 -29.06 -11.26
C SER A 252 -12.27 -28.02 -10.24
N LYS A 253 -11.25 -27.29 -10.65
CA LYS A 253 -10.98 -25.94 -10.13
C LYS A 253 -12.30 -25.23 -9.91
N LEU A 254 -12.37 -24.32 -8.94
CA LEU A 254 -13.52 -23.44 -8.73
C LEU A 254 -14.19 -23.14 -10.08
N PRO A 255 -15.53 -23.24 -10.20
CA PRO A 255 -16.19 -22.90 -11.45
C PRO A 255 -15.66 -21.55 -11.90
N LEU A 256 -15.09 -21.51 -13.10
CA LEU A 256 -14.64 -20.26 -13.68
C LEU A 256 -15.80 -19.27 -13.60
N PRO A 257 -15.53 -18.00 -13.25
CA PRO A 257 -16.53 -16.96 -13.39
C PRO A 257 -17.16 -17.11 -14.77
N LEU A 258 -18.46 -16.91 -14.85
CA LEU A 258 -19.23 -17.02 -16.10
C LEU A 258 -18.36 -16.50 -17.25
N PRO A 259 -18.16 -17.25 -18.36
CA PRO A 259 -17.45 -16.69 -19.50
C PRO A 259 -18.11 -15.36 -19.75
N ASN A 260 -17.31 -14.30 -19.74
CA ASN A 260 -17.77 -12.95 -20.09
C ASN A 260 -18.65 -13.17 -21.31
N GLY A 261 -19.97 -13.04 -21.11
CA GLY A 261 -20.86 -13.07 -22.25
C GLY A 261 -20.18 -12.20 -23.24
N LYS A 262 -19.89 -12.69 -24.44
CA LYS A 262 -19.27 -11.92 -25.50
C LYS A 262 -19.84 -10.54 -25.31
N ALA A 263 -19.00 -9.60 -24.90
CA ALA A 263 -19.40 -8.22 -24.88
C ALA A 263 -20.09 -8.07 -26.21
N ALA A 264 -21.43 -8.01 -26.20
CA ALA A 264 -22.13 -7.48 -27.32
C ALA A 264 -21.36 -6.23 -27.54
N SER A 265 -20.64 -6.16 -28.64
CA SER A 265 -20.00 -4.96 -29.12
C SER A 265 -21.11 -3.91 -29.11
N SER A 266 -21.37 -3.34 -27.93
CA SER A 266 -22.00 -2.07 -27.84
C SER A 266 -20.92 -1.18 -28.44
N GLN A 267 -21.02 -0.98 -29.73
CA GLN A 267 -20.48 0.20 -30.36
C GLN A 267 -20.89 1.32 -29.43
N ILE A 268 -19.95 1.78 -28.61
CA ILE A 268 -20.04 3.08 -27.98
C ILE A 268 -20.27 3.99 -29.17
N PRO A 269 -21.46 4.62 -29.31
CA PRO A 269 -21.67 5.53 -30.40
C PRO A 269 -20.52 6.53 -30.32
N ALA A 270 -19.81 6.69 -31.43
CA ALA A 270 -18.74 7.66 -31.57
C ALA A 270 -19.27 8.95 -30.97
N PHE A 271 -18.53 9.53 -30.04
CA PHE A 271 -18.82 10.81 -29.42
C PHE A 271 -19.16 11.78 -30.55
N LEU A 272 -20.41 12.20 -30.62
CA LEU A 272 -20.85 13.23 -31.57
C LEU A 272 -20.04 14.48 -31.25
N PRO A 273 -19.47 15.17 -32.24
CA PRO A 273 -18.75 16.41 -32.01
C PRO A 273 -19.67 17.42 -31.35
N SER A 274 -19.14 18.18 -30.41
CA SER A 274 -19.83 19.12 -29.50
C SER A 274 -20.71 20.17 -30.19
N SER A 275 -20.66 20.28 -31.50
CA SER A 275 -21.44 21.19 -32.31
C SER A 275 -22.93 20.87 -32.41
N GLU A 276 -23.36 19.63 -32.11
CA GLU A 276 -24.80 19.27 -32.22
C GLU A 276 -25.59 19.37 -30.89
N LEU A 277 -24.93 19.63 -29.76
CA LEU A 277 -25.56 19.67 -28.44
C LEU A 277 -26.00 21.06 -28.01
N GLY A 278 -25.91 22.12 -28.84
CA GLY A 278 -26.42 23.46 -28.53
C GLY A 278 -25.80 24.11 -27.28
N LEU A 279 -24.63 23.61 -26.82
CA LEU A 279 -23.92 24.21 -25.69
C LEU A 279 -23.18 25.47 -26.15
N PRO A 280 -23.21 26.58 -25.39
CA PRO A 280 -22.49 27.79 -25.72
C PRO A 280 -20.97 27.48 -25.78
N PRO A 281 -20.22 28.17 -26.67
CA PRO A 281 -18.78 27.94 -26.82
C PRO A 281 -18.07 28.23 -25.50
N VAL A 282 -17.21 27.31 -25.12
CA VAL A 282 -16.27 27.46 -23.98
C VAL A 282 -15.36 28.65 -24.35
N ILE A 283 -15.49 29.75 -23.62
CA ILE A 283 -14.56 30.87 -23.75
C ILE A 283 -13.22 30.44 -23.18
N THR A 284 -12.29 30.05 -24.05
CA THR A 284 -10.88 29.90 -23.68
C THR A 284 -10.31 31.30 -23.48
N CYS A 285 -10.12 31.68 -22.23
CA CYS A 285 -9.37 32.87 -21.88
C CYS A 285 -7.90 32.65 -22.26
N GLY A 286 -7.52 33.15 -23.42
CA GLY A 286 -6.12 33.21 -23.83
C GLY A 286 -5.36 34.19 -22.92
N LEU A 287 -4.31 33.65 -22.28
CA LEU A 287 -3.29 34.43 -21.60
C LEU A 287 -2.58 35.33 -22.65
N ASN A 288 -3.01 36.56 -22.81
CA ASN A 288 -2.18 37.65 -23.31
C ASN A 288 -2.32 38.81 -22.36
N VAL A 289 -1.25 39.01 -21.62
CA VAL A 289 -0.98 40.18 -20.81
C VAL A 289 -0.89 41.41 -21.76
N SER A 290 -1.69 42.40 -21.56
CA SER A 290 -1.35 43.83 -21.74
C SER A 290 -2.51 44.73 -21.26
N CYS A 291 -2.11 45.64 -20.40
CA CYS A 291 -2.76 46.77 -19.75
C CYS A 291 -3.48 46.46 -18.45
#